data_cfcc51e5d07ebee03cc8acc54a60ed23
#
_entry.id   cfcc51e5d07ebee03cc8acc54a60ed23
#
_cell.length_a   1.000
_cell.length_b   1.000
_cell.length_c   1.000
_cell.angle_alpha   90.00
_cell.angle_beta   90.00
_cell.angle_gamma   90.00
#
_symmetry.space_group_name_H-M   'P 1'
#
loop_
_entity.id
_entity.type
_entity.pdbx_description
1 polymer ?
#
loop_
_entity_poly.entity_id
_entity_poly.type
_entity_poly.pdbx_seq_one_letter_code
_entity_poly.pdbx_strand_id
1 'polypeptide(L)'
;AVVFDEFHERNIYADISLALALRAQRGLRPDLAIAVCSASMDSSALFEYLGGDSECAAFSCSSRMFGLDISYAPPRSRDSAVWDCAREQFERLARSSDSGNFLIFMPGAYEISRTVGCILRSPASKGFDVLALHGDLPPGEQDKVLAPGTRRKVIVSTNVAETSLTIEGVRFVIDSGLARVARYDSARGVNTLLVERVSLASAAQRAGRAGRTAPGTVVRLWRQSDEASFERFTASEISRLDLSQIVLWLKASGMSADGVGLFEPPPAESLDRAARTLSLIHISEP
;
A
#
# COMPACT_ATOMS: atom_id res chain seq x y z
N ALA A 1 -4.22 -24.66 9.62
CA ALA A 1 -4.68 -23.27 9.66
C ALA A 1 -4.11 -22.51 8.47
N VAL A 2 -4.82 -21.51 7.99
CA VAL A 2 -4.37 -20.54 6.98
C VAL A 2 -4.51 -19.15 7.58
N VAL A 3 -3.47 -18.32 7.42
CA VAL A 3 -3.46 -16.94 7.89
C VAL A 3 -3.31 -16.01 6.69
N PHE A 4 -4.23 -15.10 6.52
CA PHE A 4 -4.18 -14.02 5.54
C PHE A 4 -3.73 -12.76 6.27
N ASP A 5 -2.47 -12.39 6.09
CA ASP A 5 -1.90 -11.18 6.67
C ASP A 5 -2.03 -10.01 5.70
N GLU A 6 -2.06 -8.78 6.24
CA GLU A 6 -2.20 -7.52 5.48
C GLU A 6 -3.38 -7.52 4.47
N PHE A 7 -4.49 -8.18 4.83
CA PHE A 7 -5.64 -8.37 3.91
C PHE A 7 -6.24 -7.04 3.41
N HIS A 8 -6.01 -5.96 4.12
CA HIS A 8 -6.42 -4.61 3.70
C HIS A 8 -5.71 -4.08 2.43
N GLU A 9 -4.60 -4.70 2.00
CA GLU A 9 -3.97 -4.39 0.72
C GLU A 9 -4.85 -4.80 -0.48
N ARG A 10 -5.83 -5.69 -0.25
CA ARG A 10 -6.81 -6.14 -1.24
C ARG A 10 -6.17 -6.63 -2.53
N ASN A 11 -5.09 -7.40 -2.37
CA ASN A 11 -4.44 -8.08 -3.48
C ASN A 11 -5.37 -9.15 -4.07
N ILE A 12 -5.44 -9.24 -5.40
CA ILE A 12 -6.37 -10.13 -6.11
C ILE A 12 -6.18 -11.62 -5.75
N TYR A 13 -4.94 -12.04 -5.55
CA TYR A 13 -4.65 -13.43 -5.17
C TYR A 13 -5.03 -13.72 -3.72
N ALA A 14 -4.91 -12.74 -2.83
CA ALA A 14 -5.37 -12.88 -1.44
C ALA A 14 -6.90 -12.98 -1.38
N ASP A 15 -7.63 -12.14 -2.13
CA ASP A 15 -9.10 -12.19 -2.21
C ASP A 15 -9.59 -13.55 -2.71
N ILE A 16 -8.99 -14.09 -3.78
CA ILE A 16 -9.34 -15.40 -4.33
C ILE A 16 -8.97 -16.53 -3.39
N SER A 17 -7.78 -16.47 -2.80
CA SER A 17 -7.31 -17.51 -1.88
C SER A 17 -8.19 -17.59 -0.63
N LEU A 18 -8.65 -16.45 -0.11
CA LEU A 18 -9.60 -16.42 1.00
C LEU A 18 -10.93 -17.07 0.62
N ALA A 19 -11.50 -16.73 -0.54
CA ALA A 19 -12.73 -17.32 -1.01
C ALA A 19 -12.63 -18.86 -1.18
N LEU A 20 -11.50 -19.32 -1.72
CA LEU A 20 -11.24 -20.77 -1.86
C LEU A 20 -11.01 -21.47 -0.52
N ALA A 21 -10.34 -20.82 0.42
CA ALA A 21 -10.15 -21.35 1.77
C ALA A 21 -11.49 -21.51 2.50
N LEU A 22 -12.37 -20.50 2.41
CA LEU A 22 -13.72 -20.57 2.96
C LEU A 22 -14.56 -21.66 2.31
N ARG A 23 -14.47 -21.81 0.99
CA ARG A 23 -15.16 -22.91 0.27
C ARG A 23 -14.64 -24.27 0.71
N ALA A 24 -13.32 -24.44 0.87
CA ALA A 24 -12.73 -25.68 1.37
C ALA A 24 -13.18 -25.96 2.81
N GLN A 25 -13.22 -24.97 3.68
CA GLN A 25 -13.68 -25.08 5.06
C GLN A 25 -15.15 -25.52 5.12
N ARG A 26 -16.03 -24.90 4.31
CA ARG A 26 -17.46 -25.24 4.27
C ARG A 26 -17.77 -26.61 3.65
N GLY A 27 -16.81 -27.21 2.95
CA GLY A 27 -16.99 -28.47 2.25
C GLY A 27 -16.03 -29.55 2.71
N LEU A 28 -14.85 -29.59 2.13
CA LEU A 28 -13.90 -30.70 2.27
C LEU A 28 -13.08 -30.68 3.56
N ARG A 29 -12.92 -29.52 4.20
CA ARG A 29 -12.01 -29.32 5.36
C ARG A 29 -12.68 -28.51 6.46
N PRO A 30 -13.73 -29.01 7.10
CA PRO A 30 -14.42 -28.29 8.21
C PRO A 30 -13.50 -28.05 9.42
N ASP A 31 -12.36 -28.74 9.49
CA ASP A 31 -11.30 -28.57 10.47
C ASP A 31 -10.36 -27.38 10.18
N LEU A 32 -10.47 -26.75 8.98
CA LEU A 32 -9.57 -25.69 8.57
C LEU A 32 -9.83 -24.39 9.37
N ALA A 33 -8.87 -24.02 10.20
CA ALA A 33 -8.89 -22.71 10.85
C ALA A 33 -8.39 -21.62 9.89
N ILE A 34 -9.16 -20.56 9.75
CA ILE A 34 -8.83 -19.40 8.90
C ILE A 34 -8.71 -18.17 9.80
N ALA A 35 -7.62 -17.42 9.67
CA ALA A 35 -7.42 -16.14 10.32
C ALA A 35 -7.14 -15.05 9.29
N VAL A 36 -7.79 -13.90 9.42
CA VAL A 36 -7.57 -12.75 8.54
C VAL A 36 -7.11 -11.56 9.40
N CYS A 37 -5.91 -11.08 9.13
CA CYS A 37 -5.31 -9.92 9.80
C CYS A 37 -5.42 -8.70 8.89
N SER A 38 -5.91 -7.59 9.44
CA SER A 38 -6.13 -6.35 8.70
C SER A 38 -5.92 -5.14 9.59
N ALA A 39 -5.22 -4.11 9.11
CA ALA A 39 -4.93 -2.91 9.89
C ALA A 39 -5.93 -1.76 9.64
N SER A 40 -6.48 -1.62 8.45
CA SER A 40 -7.21 -0.42 8.03
C SER A 40 -8.28 -0.71 6.99
N MET A 41 -9.23 -1.58 7.31
CA MET A 41 -10.29 -2.00 6.42
C MET A 41 -11.64 -1.83 7.10
N ASP A 42 -12.72 -1.80 6.33
CA ASP A 42 -14.05 -1.95 6.89
C ASP A 42 -14.19 -3.37 7.47
N SER A 43 -13.88 -3.48 8.76
CA SER A 43 -13.90 -4.76 9.46
C SER A 43 -15.30 -5.37 9.52
N SER A 44 -16.35 -4.55 9.46
CA SER A 44 -17.74 -5.02 9.52
C SER A 44 -18.12 -5.83 8.28
N ALA A 45 -17.81 -5.32 7.08
CA ALA A 45 -18.08 -6.03 5.84
C ALA A 45 -17.29 -7.35 5.74
N LEU A 46 -16.02 -7.35 6.16
CA LEU A 46 -15.23 -8.57 6.21
C LEU A 46 -15.77 -9.58 7.22
N PHE A 47 -16.19 -9.13 8.40
CA PHE A 47 -16.77 -9.96 9.43
C PHE A 47 -18.04 -10.67 8.95
N GLU A 48 -18.93 -9.93 8.31
CA GLU A 48 -20.15 -10.50 7.70
C GLU A 48 -19.83 -11.50 6.59
N TYR A 49 -18.86 -11.20 5.73
CA TYR A 49 -18.41 -12.11 4.69
C TYR A 49 -17.84 -13.43 5.25
N LEU A 50 -17.18 -13.38 6.41
CA LEU A 50 -16.63 -14.55 7.10
C LEU A 50 -17.67 -15.38 7.84
N GLY A 51 -18.95 -14.95 7.89
CA GLY A 51 -20.07 -15.65 8.51
C GLY A 51 -20.62 -14.99 9.77
N GLY A 52 -20.12 -13.81 10.14
CA GLY A 52 -20.60 -13.03 11.27
C GLY A 52 -20.46 -13.75 12.61
N ASP A 53 -21.29 -13.37 13.58
CA ASP A 53 -21.24 -13.90 14.97
C ASP A 53 -21.40 -15.41 15.07
N SER A 54 -21.97 -16.06 14.04
CA SER A 54 -22.24 -17.51 14.06
C SER A 54 -21.02 -18.36 13.69
N GLU A 55 -20.11 -17.83 12.87
CA GLU A 55 -19.01 -18.59 12.28
C GLU A 55 -17.61 -18.02 12.58
N CYS A 56 -17.51 -16.76 13.01
CA CYS A 56 -16.21 -16.16 13.29
C CYS A 56 -16.19 -15.30 14.56
N ALA A 57 -14.97 -15.05 15.08
CA ALA A 57 -14.73 -14.14 16.17
C ALA A 57 -13.81 -13.01 15.74
N ALA A 58 -14.14 -11.77 16.07
CA ALA A 58 -13.32 -10.61 15.79
C ALA A 58 -12.51 -10.20 17.03
N PHE A 59 -11.21 -10.02 16.85
CA PHE A 59 -10.30 -9.52 17.87
C PHE A 59 -9.71 -8.19 17.42
N SER A 60 -9.84 -7.16 18.23
CA SER A 60 -9.22 -5.87 17.98
C SER A 60 -8.11 -5.61 18.99
N CYS A 61 -6.93 -5.30 18.52
CA CYS A 61 -5.81 -4.90 19.34
C CYS A 61 -5.41 -3.46 18.98
N SER A 62 -5.62 -2.54 19.88
CA SER A 62 -5.08 -1.19 19.74
C SER A 62 -3.66 -1.17 20.28
N SER A 63 -2.66 -1.17 19.40
CA SER A 63 -1.30 -0.87 19.82
C SER A 63 -1.23 0.60 20.27
N ARG A 64 -0.61 0.88 21.42
CA ARG A 64 -0.33 2.25 21.84
C ARG A 64 0.72 2.83 20.88
N MET A 65 0.27 3.66 19.96
CA MET A 65 1.19 4.55 19.22
C MET A 65 1.44 5.80 20.05
N PHE A 66 2.65 6.31 19.95
CA PHE A 66 2.97 7.61 20.49
C PHE A 66 2.23 8.72 19.74
N GLY A 67 2.06 9.87 20.37
CA GLY A 67 1.42 11.03 19.74
C GLY A 67 2.12 11.44 18.44
N LEU A 68 1.31 11.79 17.44
CA LEU A 68 1.77 12.30 16.15
C LEU A 68 1.42 13.78 16.04
N ASP A 69 2.42 14.60 15.70
CA ASP A 69 2.22 15.99 15.28
C ASP A 69 2.11 16.03 13.76
N ILE A 70 0.90 16.24 13.23
CA ILE A 70 0.61 16.23 11.80
C ILE A 70 0.44 17.67 11.31
N SER A 71 1.24 18.05 10.33
CA SER A 71 1.20 19.34 9.67
C SER A 71 1.08 19.22 8.16
N TYR A 72 0.62 20.30 7.51
CA TYR A 72 0.41 20.36 6.06
C TYR A 72 1.31 21.41 5.45
N ALA A 73 2.03 21.04 4.40
CA ALA A 73 2.95 21.90 3.67
C ALA A 73 2.76 21.73 2.15
N PRO A 74 1.64 22.21 1.60
CA PRO A 74 1.37 22.08 0.18
C PRO A 74 2.43 22.80 -0.67
N PRO A 75 2.66 22.35 -1.93
CA PRO A 75 3.51 23.06 -2.87
C PRO A 75 3.09 24.52 -3.02
N ARG A 76 4.07 25.42 -3.10
CA ARG A 76 3.82 26.87 -3.25
C ARG A 76 3.21 27.23 -4.60
N SER A 77 3.51 26.46 -5.65
CA SER A 77 2.94 26.60 -6.98
C SER A 77 2.65 25.21 -7.57
N ARG A 78 1.83 25.17 -8.63
CA ARG A 78 1.55 23.91 -9.35
C ARG A 78 2.78 23.32 -10.02
N ASP A 79 3.77 24.14 -10.35
CA ASP A 79 5.01 23.74 -11.01
C ASP A 79 6.10 23.32 -10.01
N SER A 80 5.84 23.44 -8.70
CA SER A 80 6.79 23.01 -7.68
C SER A 80 6.94 21.51 -7.71
N ALA A 81 8.17 21.04 -7.96
CA ALA A 81 8.45 19.62 -7.97
C ALA A 81 8.33 19.03 -6.55
N VAL A 82 7.69 17.87 -6.45
CA VAL A 82 7.43 17.22 -5.15
C VAL A 82 8.72 16.92 -4.37
N TRP A 83 9.81 16.60 -5.05
CA TRP A 83 11.11 16.35 -4.42
C TRP A 83 11.75 17.61 -3.83
N ASP A 84 11.51 18.80 -4.40
CA ASP A 84 11.97 20.07 -3.82
C ASP A 84 11.16 20.41 -2.57
N CYS A 85 9.86 20.19 -2.60
CA CYS A 85 8.99 20.35 -1.42
C CYS A 85 9.45 19.42 -0.27
N ALA A 86 9.74 18.15 -0.58
CA ALA A 86 10.24 17.19 0.40
C ALA A 86 11.58 17.62 0.98
N ARG A 87 12.53 18.08 0.14
CA ARG A 87 13.82 18.60 0.58
C ARG A 87 13.65 19.79 1.53
N GLU A 88 12.79 20.77 1.21
CA GLU A 88 12.54 21.92 2.07
C GLU A 88 12.03 21.49 3.46
N GLN A 89 11.11 20.52 3.51
CA GLN A 89 10.60 20.01 4.78
C GLN A 89 11.65 19.19 5.54
N PHE A 90 12.45 18.38 4.85
CA PHE A 90 13.58 17.69 5.44
C PHE A 90 14.54 18.69 6.10
N GLU A 91 14.98 19.74 5.39
CA GLU A 91 15.87 20.77 5.91
C GLU A 91 15.32 21.47 7.15
N ARG A 92 14.03 21.78 7.14
CA ARG A 92 13.33 22.41 8.29
C ARG A 92 13.35 21.49 9.51
N LEU A 93 12.97 20.21 9.33
CA LEU A 93 12.88 19.25 10.44
C LEU A 93 14.26 18.79 10.92
N ALA A 94 15.24 18.66 10.05
CA ALA A 94 16.62 18.29 10.44
C ALA A 94 17.27 19.33 11.34
N ARG A 95 16.90 20.63 11.21
CA ARG A 95 17.38 21.69 12.11
C ARG A 95 16.66 21.69 13.46
N SER A 96 15.48 21.11 13.57
CA SER A 96 14.67 21.14 14.80
C SER A 96 14.94 19.96 15.74
N SER A 97 15.70 18.96 15.33
CA SER A 97 15.93 17.75 16.12
C SER A 97 17.25 17.05 15.77
N ASP A 98 17.94 16.61 16.82
CA ASP A 98 19.21 15.89 16.70
C ASP A 98 19.03 14.36 16.71
N SER A 99 17.81 13.84 16.76
CA SER A 99 17.53 12.41 16.86
C SER A 99 16.38 11.95 15.98
N GLY A 100 16.40 10.68 15.60
CA GLY A 100 15.35 10.01 14.81
C GLY A 100 15.63 10.00 13.31
N ASN A 101 15.13 8.96 12.66
CA ASN A 101 15.23 8.74 11.22
C ASN A 101 14.08 9.42 10.48
N PHE A 102 14.31 9.71 9.21
CA PHE A 102 13.32 10.25 8.28
C PHE A 102 12.84 9.16 7.35
N LEU A 103 11.54 9.13 7.09
CA LEU A 103 10.91 8.34 6.05
C LEU A 103 10.13 9.28 5.12
N ILE A 104 10.49 9.29 3.85
CA ILE A 104 9.91 10.18 2.84
C ILE A 104 9.20 9.33 1.81
N PHE A 105 7.89 9.46 1.68
CA PHE A 105 7.09 8.71 0.71
C PHE A 105 7.01 9.44 -0.62
N MET A 106 7.43 8.73 -1.68
CA MET A 106 7.40 9.18 -3.08
C MET A 106 6.69 8.17 -3.97
N PRO A 107 6.08 8.60 -5.09
CA PRO A 107 5.26 7.69 -5.90
C PRO A 107 6.08 6.64 -6.67
N GLY A 108 7.35 6.88 -7.00
CA GLY A 108 8.12 5.95 -7.81
C GLY A 108 9.62 6.17 -7.80
N ALA A 109 10.36 5.27 -8.45
CA ALA A 109 11.82 5.26 -8.47
C ALA A 109 12.44 6.56 -9.04
N TYR A 110 11.78 7.20 -10.02
CA TYR A 110 12.22 8.47 -10.56
C TYR A 110 12.18 9.58 -9.50
N GLU A 111 11.04 9.76 -8.85
CA GLU A 111 10.86 10.76 -7.81
C GLU A 111 11.74 10.47 -6.58
N ILE A 112 11.96 9.19 -6.25
CA ILE A 112 12.91 8.76 -5.22
C ILE A 112 14.33 9.23 -5.58
N SER A 113 14.81 8.92 -6.79
CA SER A 113 16.14 9.31 -7.25
C SER A 113 16.33 10.82 -7.23
N ARG A 114 15.33 11.58 -7.68
CA ARG A 114 15.34 13.06 -7.64
C ARG A 114 15.40 13.56 -6.21
N THR A 115 14.60 13.01 -5.31
CA THR A 115 14.56 13.40 -3.89
C THR A 115 15.89 13.11 -3.20
N VAL A 116 16.44 11.90 -3.36
CA VAL A 116 17.76 11.51 -2.84
C VAL A 116 18.84 12.48 -3.33
N GLY A 117 18.87 12.76 -4.64
CA GLY A 117 19.82 13.69 -5.23
C GLY A 117 19.69 15.13 -4.69
N CYS A 118 18.46 15.61 -4.44
CA CYS A 118 18.22 16.93 -3.85
C CYS A 118 18.66 16.98 -2.38
N ILE A 119 18.39 15.94 -1.59
CA ILE A 119 18.78 15.86 -0.18
C ILE A 119 20.29 15.77 -0.04
N LEU A 120 20.98 14.96 -0.83
CA LEU A 120 22.44 14.83 -0.79
C LEU A 120 23.17 16.14 -1.09
N ARG A 121 22.60 17.00 -1.92
CA ARG A 121 23.14 18.35 -2.19
C ARG A 121 22.89 19.36 -1.07
N SER A 122 22.00 19.05 -0.15
CA SER A 122 21.68 19.94 0.97
C SER A 122 22.73 19.84 2.08
N PRO A 123 23.21 20.95 2.64
CA PRO A 123 24.10 20.94 3.82
C PRO A 123 23.47 20.25 5.04
N ALA A 124 22.13 20.20 5.13
CA ALA A 124 21.39 19.52 6.20
C ALA A 124 21.56 18.00 6.19
N SER A 125 22.01 17.41 5.07
CA SER A 125 22.24 15.97 4.97
C SER A 125 23.50 15.49 5.67
N LYS A 126 24.38 16.40 6.14
CA LYS A 126 25.57 16.02 6.90
C LYS A 126 25.20 15.22 8.14
N GLY A 127 25.79 14.02 8.28
CA GLY A 127 25.51 13.12 9.40
C GLY A 127 24.36 12.14 9.14
N PHE A 128 23.72 12.18 7.97
CA PHE A 128 22.71 11.23 7.58
C PHE A 128 23.21 10.26 6.50
N ASP A 129 22.71 9.03 6.56
CA ASP A 129 22.77 8.08 5.46
C ASP A 129 21.48 8.23 4.65
N VAL A 130 21.60 8.69 3.40
CA VAL A 130 20.45 8.92 2.51
C VAL A 130 20.28 7.72 1.61
N LEU A 131 19.17 7.01 1.76
CA LEU A 131 18.93 5.69 1.18
C LEU A 131 17.61 5.69 0.37
N ALA A 132 17.63 5.02 -0.78
CA ALA A 132 16.43 4.74 -1.56
C ALA A 132 15.82 3.39 -1.15
N LEU A 133 14.49 3.26 -1.21
CA LEU A 133 13.80 2.01 -0.94
C LEU A 133 12.58 1.84 -1.88
N HIS A 134 12.63 0.88 -2.79
CA HIS A 134 11.54 0.51 -3.69
C HIS A 134 11.67 -0.95 -4.13
N GLY A 135 10.59 -1.52 -4.66
CA GLY A 135 10.51 -2.94 -4.99
C GLY A 135 11.53 -3.45 -6.01
N ASP A 136 11.99 -2.57 -6.91
CA ASP A 136 12.96 -2.94 -7.96
C ASP A 136 14.42 -2.99 -7.46
N LEU A 137 14.67 -2.63 -6.20
CA LEU A 137 16.02 -2.73 -5.64
C LEU A 137 16.39 -4.18 -5.36
N PRO A 138 17.66 -4.56 -5.62
CA PRO A 138 18.16 -5.87 -5.22
C PRO A 138 17.98 -6.10 -3.70
N PRO A 139 17.69 -7.34 -3.26
CA PRO A 139 17.47 -7.64 -1.84
C PRO A 139 18.56 -7.12 -0.92
N GLY A 140 19.83 -7.25 -1.29
CA GLY A 140 20.96 -6.76 -0.49
C GLY A 140 21.01 -5.24 -0.32
N GLU A 141 20.41 -4.46 -1.22
CA GLU A 141 20.27 -3.01 -1.03
C GLU A 141 19.10 -2.69 -0.10
N GLN A 142 18.02 -3.46 -0.16
CA GLN A 142 16.91 -3.32 0.78
C GLN A 142 17.35 -3.65 2.21
N ASP A 143 18.14 -4.71 2.39
CA ASP A 143 18.70 -5.10 3.69
C ASP A 143 19.55 -3.99 4.33
N LYS A 144 20.32 -3.24 3.53
CA LYS A 144 21.11 -2.08 4.03
C LYS A 144 20.22 -0.99 4.63
N VAL A 145 19.01 -0.79 4.07
CA VAL A 145 18.06 0.19 4.60
C VAL A 145 17.56 -0.23 5.98
N LEU A 146 17.29 -1.53 6.15
CA LEU A 146 16.73 -2.11 7.38
C LEU A 146 17.79 -2.32 8.46
N ALA A 147 19.05 -2.57 8.07
CA ALA A 147 20.12 -2.83 9.01
C ALA A 147 20.30 -1.68 10.02
N PRO A 148 20.55 -1.97 11.31
CA PRO A 148 20.93 -0.93 12.27
C PRO A 148 22.14 -0.15 11.79
N GLY A 149 22.17 1.15 12.01
CA GLY A 149 23.27 2.03 11.62
C GLY A 149 23.68 2.94 12.77
N THR A 150 24.92 3.42 12.73
CA THR A 150 25.44 4.41 13.71
C THR A 150 25.03 5.84 13.37
N ARG A 151 24.64 6.08 12.12
CA ARG A 151 24.20 7.38 11.63
C ARG A 151 22.69 7.41 11.49
N ARG A 152 22.12 8.61 11.59
CA ARG A 152 20.69 8.83 11.28
C ARG A 152 20.45 8.55 9.80
N LYS A 153 19.28 8.02 9.49
CA LYS A 153 18.88 7.68 8.12
C LYS A 153 17.83 8.65 7.58
N VAL A 154 17.95 8.94 6.29
CA VAL A 154 16.88 9.52 5.47
C VAL A 154 16.51 8.47 4.43
N ILE A 155 15.36 7.84 4.60
CA ILE A 155 14.90 6.77 3.71
C ILE A 155 13.83 7.37 2.82
N VAL A 156 14.08 7.37 1.50
CA VAL A 156 13.11 7.80 0.50
C VAL A 156 12.49 6.57 -0.14
N SER A 157 11.19 6.36 0.04
CA SER A 157 10.53 5.10 -0.28
C SER A 157 9.24 5.26 -1.09
N THR A 158 8.84 4.20 -1.78
CA THR A 158 7.47 4.01 -2.25
C THR A 158 6.58 3.47 -1.11
N ASN A 159 5.37 3.03 -1.45
CA ASN A 159 4.46 2.35 -0.53
C ASN A 159 5.03 1.03 0.07
N VAL A 160 6.15 0.52 -0.41
CA VAL A 160 6.82 -0.66 0.17
C VAL A 160 7.16 -0.46 1.66
N ALA A 161 7.41 0.78 2.10
CA ALA A 161 7.62 1.11 3.51
C ALA A 161 6.31 1.42 4.27
N GLU A 162 5.15 1.29 3.63
CA GLU A 162 3.86 1.58 4.26
C GLU A 162 3.39 0.44 5.17
N THR A 163 3.57 -0.82 4.76
CA THR A 163 3.06 -2.00 5.46
C THR A 163 4.14 -3.03 5.78
N SER A 164 4.78 -3.61 4.78
CA SER A 164 5.54 -4.86 4.86
C SER A 164 6.89 -4.76 5.58
N LEU A 165 7.45 -3.56 5.77
CA LEU A 165 8.79 -3.39 6.34
C LEU A 165 8.77 -2.60 7.64
N THR A 166 9.49 -3.11 8.65
CA THR A 166 9.70 -2.39 9.90
C THR A 166 11.02 -1.65 9.85
N ILE A 167 10.94 -0.31 9.81
CA ILE A 167 12.10 0.58 9.86
C ILE A 167 12.18 1.17 11.27
N GLU A 168 13.24 0.84 11.98
CA GLU A 168 13.40 1.29 13.36
C GLU A 168 13.79 2.78 13.46
N GLY A 169 13.37 3.42 14.53
CA GLY A 169 13.76 4.78 14.87
C GLY A 169 13.23 5.88 13.96
N VAL A 170 12.20 5.60 13.13
CA VAL A 170 11.52 6.62 12.32
C VAL A 170 10.73 7.55 13.26
N ARG A 171 11.08 8.84 13.23
CA ARG A 171 10.39 9.90 13.98
C ARG A 171 9.80 10.97 13.07
N PHE A 172 10.28 11.06 11.85
CA PHE A 172 9.83 12.06 10.89
C PHE A 172 9.31 11.36 9.63
N VAL A 173 8.08 11.67 9.27
CA VAL A 173 7.48 11.24 8.01
C VAL A 173 7.18 12.46 7.15
N ILE A 174 7.62 12.44 5.90
CA ILE A 174 7.25 13.41 4.87
C ILE A 174 6.50 12.63 3.80
N ASP A 175 5.22 12.95 3.60
CA ASP A 175 4.36 12.21 2.68
C ASP A 175 3.95 13.08 1.48
N SER A 176 4.28 12.63 0.27
CA SER A 176 3.86 13.28 -0.97
C SER A 176 2.35 13.19 -1.22
N GLY A 177 1.65 12.25 -0.56
CA GLY A 177 0.25 11.95 -0.83
C GLY A 177 0.03 11.22 -2.16
N LEU A 178 1.09 10.72 -2.78
CA LEU A 178 1.06 10.08 -4.09
C LEU A 178 1.58 8.64 -4.01
N ALA A 179 1.04 7.78 -4.89
CA ALA A 179 1.53 6.43 -5.12
C ALA A 179 1.38 6.05 -6.58
N ARG A 180 2.16 5.08 -7.07
CA ARG A 180 1.90 4.42 -8.34
C ARG A 180 0.93 3.27 -8.11
N VAL A 181 -0.18 3.33 -8.80
CA VAL A 181 -1.27 2.36 -8.72
C VAL A 181 -1.45 1.72 -10.08
N ALA A 182 -1.45 0.39 -10.10
CA ALA A 182 -1.72 -0.35 -11.32
C ALA A 182 -3.22 -0.26 -11.66
N ARG A 183 -3.53 0.12 -12.90
CA ARG A 183 -4.90 0.14 -13.46
C ARG A 183 -4.91 -0.44 -14.86
N TYR A 184 -6.00 -1.07 -15.20
CA TYR A 184 -6.20 -1.54 -16.57
C TYR A 184 -6.47 -0.37 -17.51
N ASP A 185 -5.64 -0.27 -18.55
CA ASP A 185 -5.83 0.68 -19.65
C ASP A 185 -6.58 -0.04 -20.78
N SER A 186 -7.87 0.26 -20.93
CA SER A 186 -8.73 -0.37 -21.92
C SER A 186 -8.35 -0.03 -23.38
N ALA A 187 -7.68 1.11 -23.60
CA ALA A 187 -7.23 1.51 -24.94
C ALA A 187 -6.02 0.71 -25.41
N ARG A 188 -5.16 0.31 -24.44
CA ARG A 188 -3.94 -0.45 -24.72
C ARG A 188 -4.09 -1.95 -24.45
N GLY A 189 -5.12 -2.37 -23.72
CA GLY A 189 -5.34 -3.75 -23.33
C GLY A 189 -4.34 -4.29 -22.31
N VAL A 190 -3.72 -3.44 -21.49
CA VAL A 190 -2.69 -3.82 -20.51
C VAL A 190 -2.87 -3.07 -19.19
N ASN A 191 -2.33 -3.66 -18.11
CA ASN A 191 -2.21 -2.93 -16.86
C ASN A 191 -1.10 -1.87 -16.97
N THR A 192 -1.38 -0.65 -16.56
CA THR A 192 -0.44 0.48 -16.52
C THR A 192 -0.31 1.01 -15.11
N LEU A 193 0.84 1.60 -14.78
CA LEU A 193 1.09 2.25 -13.49
C LEU A 193 0.81 3.75 -13.62
N LEU A 194 -0.22 4.22 -12.94
CA LEU A 194 -0.59 5.63 -12.89
C LEU A 194 -0.19 6.24 -11.55
N VAL A 195 0.24 7.50 -11.56
CA VAL A 195 0.47 8.25 -10.31
C VAL A 195 -0.86 8.82 -9.85
N GLU A 196 -1.31 8.38 -8.69
CA GLU A 196 -2.59 8.75 -8.10
C GLU A 196 -2.40 9.23 -6.66
N ARG A 197 -3.44 9.89 -6.13
CA ARG A 197 -3.51 10.23 -4.70
C ARG A 197 -3.71 8.95 -3.88
N VAL A 198 -3.07 8.91 -2.72
CA VAL A 198 -3.29 7.81 -1.77
C VAL A 198 -4.65 7.92 -1.11
N SER A 199 -5.16 6.83 -0.56
CA SER A 199 -6.36 6.86 0.28
C SER A 199 -6.07 7.47 1.66
N LEU A 200 -7.13 7.87 2.37
CA LEU A 200 -7.01 8.33 3.77
C LEU A 200 -6.42 7.25 4.68
N ALA A 201 -6.80 5.99 4.45
CA ALA A 201 -6.26 4.85 5.19
C ALA A 201 -4.75 4.69 4.95
N SER A 202 -4.28 4.76 3.70
CA SER A 202 -2.85 4.74 3.35
C SER A 202 -2.10 5.91 3.99
N ALA A 203 -2.64 7.15 3.89
CA ALA A 203 -2.04 8.32 4.53
C ALA A 203 -1.91 8.16 6.06
N ALA A 204 -2.89 7.52 6.71
CA ALA A 204 -2.84 7.23 8.14
C ALA A 204 -1.79 6.16 8.48
N GLN A 205 -1.67 5.09 7.69
CA GLN A 205 -0.63 4.06 7.85
C GLN A 205 0.78 4.63 7.69
N ARG A 206 1.00 5.47 6.66
CA ARG A 206 2.26 6.18 6.45
C ARG A 206 2.61 7.06 7.65
N ALA A 207 1.65 7.83 8.15
CA ALA A 207 1.82 8.66 9.34
C ALA A 207 2.19 7.82 10.56
N GLY A 208 1.55 6.66 10.75
CA GLY A 208 1.80 5.72 11.84
C GLY A 208 3.24 5.21 11.90
N ARG A 209 4.00 5.31 10.81
CA ARG A 209 5.43 4.94 10.82
C ARG A 209 6.27 5.82 11.74
N ALA A 210 5.87 7.08 11.96
CA ALA A 210 6.59 8.00 12.85
C ALA A 210 6.33 7.75 14.34
N GLY A 211 5.18 7.15 14.71
CA GLY A 211 4.74 7.00 16.11
C GLY A 211 5.00 5.64 16.74
N ARG A 212 5.83 4.79 16.16
CA ARG A 212 6.02 3.42 16.68
C ARG A 212 6.84 3.33 17.95
N THR A 213 7.93 4.08 18.03
CA THR A 213 8.92 3.97 19.13
C THR A 213 9.03 5.24 19.99
N ALA A 214 8.56 6.38 19.50
CA ALA A 214 8.58 7.66 20.18
C ALA A 214 7.56 8.62 19.52
N PRO A 215 7.25 9.79 20.14
CA PRO A 215 6.46 10.82 19.50
C PRO A 215 7.06 11.22 18.15
N GLY A 216 6.20 11.32 17.14
CA GLY A 216 6.60 11.54 15.76
C GLY A 216 6.02 12.81 15.15
N THR A 217 6.68 13.32 14.11
CA THR A 217 6.23 14.45 13.32
C THR A 217 5.97 14.00 11.89
N VAL A 218 4.81 14.39 11.37
CA VAL A 218 4.36 14.06 10.02
C VAL A 218 4.11 15.35 9.25
N VAL A 219 4.67 15.44 8.06
CA VAL A 219 4.41 16.54 7.13
C VAL A 219 3.75 16.00 5.87
N ARG A 220 2.53 16.43 5.62
CA ARG A 220 1.75 16.10 4.44
C ARG A 220 1.96 17.18 3.37
N LEU A 221 2.44 16.79 2.19
CA LEU A 221 2.73 17.74 1.10
C LEU A 221 1.49 18.07 0.26
N TRP A 222 0.33 18.21 0.91
CA TRP A 222 -0.94 18.62 0.31
C TRP A 222 -1.71 19.54 1.27
N ARG A 223 -2.83 20.08 0.84
CA ARG A 223 -3.69 20.90 1.70
C ARG A 223 -4.64 20.00 2.50
N GLN A 224 -4.89 20.33 3.74
CA GLN A 224 -5.87 19.60 4.54
C GLN A 224 -7.26 19.55 3.87
N SER A 225 -7.67 20.61 3.18
CA SER A 225 -8.92 20.63 2.43
C SER A 225 -8.99 19.61 1.29
N ASP A 226 -7.84 19.18 0.75
CA ASP A 226 -7.79 18.23 -0.35
C ASP A 226 -8.24 16.83 0.10
N GLU A 227 -8.15 16.52 1.40
CA GLU A 227 -8.54 15.23 1.98
C GLU A 227 -10.04 14.90 1.80
N ALA A 228 -10.88 15.92 1.63
CA ALA A 228 -12.29 15.71 1.30
C ALA A 228 -12.52 15.00 -0.05
N SER A 229 -11.49 15.02 -0.94
CA SER A 229 -11.50 14.36 -2.24
C SER A 229 -10.76 13.03 -2.27
N PHE A 230 -10.16 12.61 -1.14
CA PHE A 230 -9.41 11.35 -1.07
C PHE A 230 -10.39 10.21 -0.84
N GLU A 231 -10.14 9.09 -1.51
CA GLU A 231 -10.84 7.85 -1.22
C GLU A 231 -10.58 7.42 0.23
N ARG A 232 -11.60 6.84 0.88
CA ARG A 232 -11.45 6.34 2.25
C ARG A 232 -10.46 5.19 2.34
N PHE A 233 -10.59 4.22 1.42
CA PHE A 233 -9.73 3.04 1.29
C PHE A 233 -9.19 2.92 -0.13
N THR A 234 -8.10 2.21 -0.29
CA THR A 234 -7.57 1.90 -1.62
C THR A 234 -8.49 0.88 -2.30
N ALA A 235 -8.84 1.13 -3.55
CA ALA A 235 -9.65 0.21 -4.35
C ALA A 235 -8.95 -1.16 -4.49
N SER A 236 -9.73 -2.23 -4.41
CA SER A 236 -9.23 -3.59 -4.56
C SER A 236 -8.60 -3.83 -5.94
N GLU A 237 -7.65 -4.76 -6.04
CA GLU A 237 -7.05 -5.10 -7.33
C GLU A 237 -8.06 -5.72 -8.29
N ILE A 238 -9.02 -6.48 -7.77
CA ILE A 238 -10.06 -7.12 -8.57
C ILE A 238 -10.96 -6.10 -9.29
N SER A 239 -11.10 -4.90 -8.73
CA SER A 239 -11.93 -3.83 -9.33
C SER A 239 -11.20 -3.00 -10.39
N ARG A 240 -9.85 -3.05 -10.43
CA ARG A 240 -9.02 -2.10 -11.21
C ARG A 240 -8.03 -2.73 -12.19
N LEU A 241 -7.80 -4.07 -12.12
CA LEU A 241 -6.82 -4.75 -12.97
C LEU A 241 -7.49 -5.58 -14.08
N ASP A 242 -6.66 -6.05 -15.01
CA ASP A 242 -7.07 -7.09 -15.95
C ASP A 242 -7.34 -8.40 -15.23
N LEU A 243 -8.44 -9.06 -15.57
CA LEU A 243 -8.88 -10.31 -14.94
C LEU A 243 -8.61 -11.55 -15.79
N SER A 244 -8.02 -11.43 -16.98
CA SER A 244 -7.84 -12.54 -17.93
C SER A 244 -7.11 -13.73 -17.30
N GLN A 245 -6.03 -13.47 -16.57
CA GLN A 245 -5.28 -14.53 -15.89
C GLN A 245 -6.11 -15.24 -14.83
N ILE A 246 -6.90 -14.50 -14.06
CA ILE A 246 -7.76 -15.04 -13.00
C ILE A 246 -8.89 -15.86 -13.58
N VAL A 247 -9.57 -15.34 -14.61
CA VAL A 247 -10.64 -16.04 -15.31
C VAL A 247 -10.12 -17.35 -15.93
N LEU A 248 -8.94 -17.30 -16.56
CA LEU A 248 -8.29 -18.50 -17.11
C LEU A 248 -8.02 -19.54 -16.01
N TRP A 249 -7.43 -19.12 -14.90
CA TRP A 249 -7.10 -20.02 -13.78
C TRP A 249 -8.36 -20.64 -13.16
N LEU A 250 -9.41 -19.85 -12.94
CA LEU A 250 -10.69 -20.34 -12.42
C LEU A 250 -11.33 -21.34 -13.40
N LYS A 251 -11.39 -21.04 -14.69
CA LYS A 251 -11.92 -21.98 -15.71
C LYS A 251 -11.11 -23.27 -15.76
N ALA A 252 -9.78 -23.20 -15.75
CA ALA A 252 -8.92 -24.38 -15.71
C ALA A 252 -9.14 -25.26 -14.45
N SER A 253 -9.59 -24.63 -13.36
CA SER A 253 -9.95 -25.33 -12.11
C SER A 253 -11.41 -25.78 -12.05
N GLY A 254 -12.17 -25.66 -13.15
CA GLY A 254 -13.59 -26.00 -13.21
C GLY A 254 -14.51 -25.06 -12.43
N MET A 255 -14.07 -23.83 -12.20
CA MET A 255 -14.79 -22.81 -11.42
C MET A 255 -15.13 -21.59 -12.29
N SER A 256 -16.17 -20.85 -11.87
CA SER A 256 -16.51 -19.55 -12.43
C SER A 256 -16.27 -18.45 -11.39
N ALA A 257 -16.04 -17.22 -11.83
CA ALA A 257 -15.85 -16.08 -10.94
C ALA A 257 -17.05 -15.86 -10.00
N ASP A 258 -18.26 -16.03 -10.52
CA ASP A 258 -19.49 -15.91 -9.72
C ASP A 258 -19.64 -17.06 -8.71
N GLY A 259 -19.13 -18.25 -9.03
CA GLY A 259 -19.23 -19.45 -8.19
C GLY A 259 -18.22 -19.54 -7.05
N VAL A 260 -17.19 -18.69 -7.05
CA VAL A 260 -16.15 -18.70 -6.01
C VAL A 260 -16.60 -18.01 -4.73
N GLY A 261 -17.54 -17.04 -4.83
CA GLY A 261 -18.01 -16.27 -3.68
C GLY A 261 -16.96 -15.30 -3.15
N LEU A 262 -16.44 -14.44 -4.01
CA LEU A 262 -15.41 -13.45 -3.66
C LEU A 262 -15.96 -12.40 -2.68
N PHE A 263 -15.11 -11.87 -1.82
CA PHE A 263 -15.46 -10.82 -0.87
C PHE A 263 -15.99 -9.56 -1.58
N GLU A 264 -15.39 -9.18 -2.70
CA GLU A 264 -15.88 -8.14 -3.59
C GLU A 264 -16.08 -8.73 -4.99
N PRO A 265 -17.28 -8.65 -5.54
CA PRO A 265 -17.52 -9.18 -6.87
C PRO A 265 -16.76 -8.33 -7.91
N PRO A 266 -16.10 -8.98 -8.88
CA PRO A 266 -15.45 -8.26 -9.96
C PRO A 266 -16.48 -7.51 -10.82
N PRO A 267 -16.12 -6.36 -11.43
CA PRO A 267 -17.00 -5.66 -12.35
C PRO A 267 -17.38 -6.56 -13.54
N ALA A 268 -18.66 -6.64 -13.89
CA ALA A 268 -19.15 -7.48 -14.99
C ALA A 268 -18.44 -7.17 -16.32
N GLU A 269 -18.22 -5.88 -16.61
CA GLU A 269 -17.49 -5.45 -17.81
C GLU A 269 -16.05 -5.99 -17.87
N SER A 270 -15.39 -6.12 -16.70
CA SER A 270 -14.03 -6.67 -16.61
C SER A 270 -14.00 -8.17 -16.85
N LEU A 271 -15.03 -8.90 -16.37
CA LEU A 271 -15.19 -10.33 -16.65
C LEU A 271 -15.47 -10.58 -18.12
N ASP A 272 -16.41 -9.82 -18.73
CA ASP A 272 -16.75 -9.93 -20.14
C ASP A 272 -15.56 -9.63 -21.05
N ARG A 273 -14.75 -8.65 -20.69
CA ARG A 273 -13.52 -8.30 -21.39
C ARG A 273 -12.49 -9.43 -21.30
N ALA A 274 -12.26 -9.97 -20.10
CA ALA A 274 -11.37 -11.09 -19.89
C ALA A 274 -11.80 -12.32 -20.68
N ALA A 275 -13.10 -12.64 -20.69
CA ALA A 275 -13.66 -13.74 -21.47
C ALA A 275 -13.43 -13.55 -22.97
N ARG A 276 -13.69 -12.34 -23.50
CA ARG A 276 -13.42 -12.01 -24.92
C ARG A 276 -11.93 -12.12 -25.26
N THR A 277 -11.04 -11.63 -24.41
CA THR A 277 -9.59 -11.72 -24.62
C THR A 277 -9.16 -13.19 -24.72
N LEU A 278 -9.61 -14.04 -23.80
CA LEU A 278 -9.31 -15.46 -23.79
C LEU A 278 -9.88 -16.21 -24.99
N SER A 279 -11.05 -15.82 -25.47
CA SER A 279 -11.66 -16.37 -26.70
C SER A 279 -10.82 -16.03 -27.94
N LEU A 280 -10.35 -14.79 -28.06
CA LEU A 280 -9.50 -14.37 -29.20
C LEU A 280 -8.21 -15.17 -29.32
N ILE A 281 -7.64 -15.64 -28.22
CA ILE A 281 -6.43 -16.47 -28.21
C ILE A 281 -6.75 -17.99 -28.16
N HIS A 282 -8.00 -18.37 -28.40
CA HIS A 282 -8.48 -19.76 -28.46
C HIS A 282 -8.24 -20.58 -27.18
N ILE A 283 -8.20 -19.92 -26.01
CA ILE A 283 -8.00 -20.60 -24.74
C ILE A 283 -9.36 -20.97 -24.10
N SER A 284 -10.41 -20.20 -24.38
CA SER A 284 -11.76 -20.49 -23.89
C SER A 284 -12.82 -19.97 -24.88
N GLU A 285 -13.97 -20.65 -24.93
CA GLU A 285 -15.15 -20.09 -25.61
C GLU A 285 -15.73 -18.93 -24.77
N PRO A 286 -16.38 -17.93 -25.44
CA PRO A 286 -16.95 -16.76 -24.77
C PRO A 286 -18.06 -17.13 -23.79
#